data_04fbce1c3a86d3a092c78316d2ee1be3
#
_entry.id   04fbce1c3a86d3a092c78316d2ee1be3
#
_cell.length_a   1.000
_cell.length_b   1.000
_cell.length_c   1.000
_cell.angle_alpha   90.00
_cell.angle_beta   90.00
_cell.angle_gamma   90.00
#
_symmetry.space_group_name_H-M   'P 1'
#
loop_
_entity.id
_entity.type
_entity.pdbx_description
1 polymer ?
#
loop_
_entity_poly.entity_id
_entity_poly.type
_entity_poly.pdbx_seq_one_letter_code
_entity_poly.pdbx_strand_id
1 'polypeptide(L)'
;MTNVDDLTPVQQGLYLWQGDITALRCDAIVNAANSGMTGCYVPNHRCIDNCIHTFAGVQLRLYCEEMMEAQGHAEPTGQAKITPAYNLPCRYVLHTVGPIVGGHLTETHCRQLADCYRSCLSLAAEN
;
A
#
# COMPACT_ATOMS: atom_id res chain seq x y z
N MET A 1 -22.73 17.28 -7.74
CA MET A 1 -21.81 16.47 -8.56
C MET A 1 -20.79 17.40 -9.21
N THR A 2 -19.50 17.11 -9.07
CA THR A 2 -18.44 17.93 -9.67
C THR A 2 -18.35 17.63 -11.17
N ASN A 3 -18.33 18.70 -11.98
CA ASN A 3 -18.10 18.57 -13.42
C ASN A 3 -16.62 18.26 -13.68
N VAL A 4 -16.32 17.39 -14.64
CA VAL A 4 -14.94 17.01 -15.02
C VAL A 4 -14.13 18.26 -15.41
N ASP A 5 -14.75 19.25 -16.05
CA ASP A 5 -14.08 20.49 -16.45
C ASP A 5 -13.65 21.38 -15.26
N ASP A 6 -14.24 21.16 -14.07
CA ASP A 6 -13.91 21.88 -12.84
C ASP A 6 -12.77 21.22 -12.06
N LEU A 7 -12.28 20.06 -12.51
CA LEU A 7 -11.18 19.33 -11.86
C LEU A 7 -9.83 19.90 -12.32
N THR A 8 -8.86 19.87 -11.40
CA THR A 8 -7.47 20.16 -11.75
C THR A 8 -6.92 19.06 -12.69
N PRO A 9 -5.83 19.34 -13.47
CA PRO A 9 -5.21 18.29 -14.30
C PRO A 9 -4.84 17.03 -13.52
N VAL A 10 -4.38 17.17 -12.26
CA VAL A 10 -4.07 16.03 -11.40
C VAL A 10 -5.34 15.24 -11.04
N GLN A 11 -6.41 15.94 -10.69
CA GLN A 11 -7.69 15.30 -10.37
C GLN A 11 -8.30 14.60 -11.58
N GLN A 12 -8.13 15.14 -12.77
CA GLN A 12 -8.58 14.50 -14.02
C GLN A 12 -7.84 13.22 -14.34
N GLY A 13 -6.63 13.03 -13.81
CA GLY A 13 -5.87 11.80 -13.89
C GLY A 13 -6.27 10.71 -12.89
N LEU A 14 -7.23 11.00 -11.99
CA LEU A 14 -7.71 10.05 -10.99
C LEU A 14 -8.97 9.34 -11.50
N TYR A 15 -8.97 8.02 -11.38
CA TYR A 15 -10.09 7.18 -11.82
C TYR A 15 -10.59 6.33 -10.67
N LEU A 16 -11.90 6.10 -10.62
CA LEU A 16 -12.51 5.14 -9.73
C LEU A 16 -12.63 3.80 -10.47
N TRP A 17 -12.03 2.76 -9.90
CA TRP A 17 -12.06 1.42 -10.46
C TRP A 17 -12.41 0.40 -9.38
N GLN A 18 -13.25 -0.56 -9.71
CA GLN A 18 -13.63 -1.66 -8.83
C GLN A 18 -13.18 -2.98 -9.43
N GLY A 19 -12.44 -3.76 -8.65
CA GLY A 19 -11.94 -5.06 -9.08
C GLY A 19 -10.91 -5.60 -8.11
N ASP A 20 -10.26 -6.69 -8.51
CA ASP A 20 -9.21 -7.32 -7.74
C ASP A 20 -7.85 -6.75 -8.18
N ILE A 21 -7.22 -5.95 -7.31
CA ILE A 21 -5.93 -5.33 -7.64
C ILE A 21 -4.79 -6.34 -7.78
N THR A 22 -4.91 -7.53 -7.20
CA THR A 22 -3.90 -8.58 -7.35
C THR A 22 -3.86 -9.16 -8.76
N ALA A 23 -4.89 -8.96 -9.55
CA ALA A 23 -4.98 -9.37 -10.95
C ALA A 23 -4.71 -8.23 -11.95
N LEU A 24 -4.51 -7.01 -11.45
CA LEU A 24 -4.37 -5.82 -12.29
C LEU A 24 -2.96 -5.70 -12.87
N ARG A 25 -2.88 -5.53 -14.19
CA ARG A 25 -1.63 -5.25 -14.89
C ARG A 25 -1.40 -3.74 -14.88
N CYS A 26 -0.53 -3.29 -14.00
CA CYS A 26 -0.18 -1.87 -13.83
C CYS A 26 1.26 -1.76 -13.35
N ASP A 27 1.74 -0.54 -13.20
CA ASP A 27 3.12 -0.33 -12.73
C ASP A 27 3.26 -0.68 -11.25
N ALA A 28 2.31 -0.28 -10.41
CA ALA A 28 2.36 -0.55 -8.98
C ALA A 28 0.97 -0.65 -8.37
N ILE A 29 0.85 -1.46 -7.34
CA ILE A 29 -0.33 -1.50 -6.46
C ILE A 29 0.08 -1.09 -5.05
N VAL A 30 -0.87 -0.59 -4.27
CA VAL A 30 -0.64 -0.21 -2.87
C VAL A 30 -1.16 -1.29 -1.95
N ASN A 31 -0.33 -1.71 -1.02
CA ASN A 31 -0.68 -2.65 0.04
C ASN A 31 -0.91 -1.89 1.36
N ALA A 32 -2.05 -2.15 2.00
CA ALA A 32 -2.32 -1.70 3.37
C ALA A 32 -1.67 -2.69 4.34
N ALA A 33 -0.38 -2.48 4.60
CA ALA A 33 0.45 -3.36 5.42
C ALA A 33 0.26 -3.08 6.92
N ASN A 34 0.68 -4.05 7.74
CA ASN A 34 0.88 -3.81 9.16
C ASN A 34 2.31 -3.32 9.43
N SER A 35 2.58 -2.90 10.66
CA SER A 35 3.89 -2.33 11.03
C SER A 35 5.06 -3.30 10.94
N GLY A 36 4.80 -4.60 10.93
CA GLY A 36 5.82 -5.64 10.74
C GLY A 36 6.19 -5.85 9.27
N MET A 37 5.36 -5.45 8.33
CA MET A 37 5.57 -5.45 6.87
C MET A 37 5.73 -6.83 6.21
N THR A 38 5.62 -7.92 6.94
CA THR A 38 5.84 -9.28 6.42
C THR A 38 4.55 -10.03 6.07
N GLY A 39 3.44 -9.35 6.05
CA GLY A 39 2.14 -9.89 5.70
C GLY A 39 1.23 -10.14 6.90
N CYS A 40 0.02 -10.54 6.61
CA CYS A 40 -0.98 -10.90 7.61
C CYS A 40 -0.87 -12.40 7.92
N TYR A 41 -0.68 -12.73 9.20
CA TYR A 41 -0.53 -14.12 9.66
C TYR A 41 -1.83 -14.75 10.17
N VAL A 42 -2.95 -14.04 10.04
CA VAL A 42 -4.26 -14.60 10.41
C VAL A 42 -4.70 -15.60 9.34
N PRO A 43 -4.86 -16.90 9.68
CA PRO A 43 -5.21 -17.92 8.69
C PRO A 43 -6.53 -17.58 8.00
N ASN A 44 -6.56 -17.74 6.67
CA ASN A 44 -7.74 -17.47 5.82
C ASN A 44 -8.30 -16.04 5.92
N HIS A 45 -7.54 -15.09 6.46
CA HIS A 45 -7.92 -13.69 6.47
C HIS A 45 -7.83 -13.13 5.05
N ARG A 46 -8.94 -12.56 4.58
CA ARG A 46 -9.04 -12.07 3.20
C ARG A 46 -8.77 -10.56 3.08
N CYS A 47 -7.92 -10.02 3.95
CA CYS A 47 -7.48 -8.64 3.79
C CYS A 47 -6.53 -8.52 2.59
N ILE A 48 -6.33 -7.31 2.10
CA ILE A 48 -5.48 -7.08 0.94
C ILE A 48 -4.03 -7.51 1.21
N ASP A 49 -3.52 -7.31 2.42
CA ASP A 49 -2.18 -7.71 2.81
C ASP A 49 -2.00 -9.24 2.70
N ASN A 50 -2.94 -10.01 3.24
CA ASN A 50 -2.93 -11.46 3.12
C ASN A 50 -2.98 -11.91 1.65
N CYS A 51 -3.87 -11.32 0.86
CA CYS A 51 -4.03 -11.66 -0.56
C CYS A 51 -2.77 -11.34 -1.38
N ILE A 52 -2.19 -10.17 -1.19
CA ILE A 52 -0.97 -9.76 -1.90
C ILE A 52 0.18 -10.72 -1.60
N HIS A 53 0.45 -11.02 -0.33
CA HIS A 53 1.52 -11.95 0.03
C HIS A 53 1.25 -13.38 -0.45
N THR A 54 -0.01 -13.82 -0.44
CA THR A 54 -0.39 -15.14 -0.94
C THR A 54 -0.12 -15.26 -2.44
N PHE A 55 -0.56 -14.30 -3.24
CA PHE A 55 -0.43 -14.36 -4.69
C PHE A 55 0.95 -13.97 -5.20
N ALA A 56 1.67 -13.09 -4.51
CA ALA A 56 3.05 -12.74 -4.84
C ALA A 56 4.01 -13.92 -4.61
N GLY A 57 3.75 -14.72 -3.60
CA GLY A 57 4.60 -15.82 -3.18
C GLY A 57 5.56 -15.45 -2.05
N VAL A 58 6.27 -16.46 -1.55
CA VAL A 58 7.15 -16.34 -0.39
C VAL A 58 8.31 -15.35 -0.58
N GLN A 59 8.74 -15.13 -1.81
CA GLN A 59 9.83 -14.20 -2.12
C GLN A 59 9.54 -12.79 -1.67
N LEU A 60 8.28 -12.34 -1.78
CA LEU A 60 7.88 -11.01 -1.29
C LEU A 60 8.06 -10.90 0.22
N ARG A 61 7.63 -11.91 0.96
CA ARG A 61 7.78 -11.95 2.41
C ARG A 61 9.25 -11.90 2.83
N LEU A 62 10.10 -12.71 2.20
CA LEU A 62 11.54 -12.74 2.48
C LEU A 62 12.20 -11.39 2.18
N TYR A 63 11.83 -10.76 1.09
CA TYR A 63 12.33 -9.41 0.75
C TYR A 63 11.94 -8.39 1.83
N CYS A 64 10.69 -8.43 2.28
CA CYS A 64 10.23 -7.55 3.35
C CYS A 64 10.93 -7.84 4.68
N GLU A 65 11.18 -9.09 5.02
CA GLU A 65 11.94 -9.45 6.21
C GLU A 65 13.35 -8.85 6.20
N GLU A 66 14.11 -9.04 5.13
CA GLU A 66 15.45 -8.46 4.98
C GLU A 66 15.43 -6.94 5.10
N MET A 67 14.46 -6.30 4.47
CA MET A 67 14.29 -4.86 4.51
C MET A 67 14.00 -4.35 5.93
N MET A 68 13.15 -5.06 6.66
CA MET A 68 12.79 -4.70 8.03
C MET A 68 13.90 -5.02 9.03
N GLU A 69 14.66 -6.09 8.83
CA GLU A 69 15.85 -6.39 9.62
C GLU A 69 16.91 -5.30 9.46
N ALA A 70 17.14 -4.85 8.24
CA ALA A 70 18.05 -3.75 7.95
C ALA A 70 17.60 -2.44 8.60
N GLN A 71 16.28 -2.19 8.65
CA GLN A 71 15.72 -1.01 9.30
C GLN A 71 15.86 -1.08 10.83
N GLY A 72 15.70 -2.24 11.42
CA GLY A 72 15.88 -2.47 12.87
C GLY A 72 14.72 -2.05 13.76
N HIS A 73 13.61 -1.58 13.20
CA HIS A 73 12.40 -1.19 13.96
C HIS A 73 11.15 -1.33 13.09
N ALA A 74 9.96 -1.36 13.72
CA ALA A 74 8.69 -1.41 13.03
C ALA A 74 8.48 -0.20 12.10
N GLU A 75 7.73 -0.40 11.03
CA GLU A 75 7.43 0.68 10.08
C GLU A 75 6.48 1.71 10.72
N PRO A 76 6.85 2.99 10.76
CA PRO A 76 5.97 4.03 11.24
C PRO A 76 4.74 4.22 10.35
N THR A 77 3.62 4.58 10.97
CA THR A 77 2.40 4.94 10.25
C THR A 77 2.65 6.15 9.34
N GLY A 78 2.15 6.11 8.12
CA GLY A 78 2.26 7.21 7.15
C GLY A 78 3.47 7.14 6.24
N GLN A 79 4.40 6.22 6.48
CA GLN A 79 5.53 5.99 5.59
C GLN A 79 5.22 4.87 4.61
N ALA A 80 6.05 4.72 3.58
CA ALA A 80 5.89 3.69 2.57
C ALA A 80 7.22 3.09 2.15
N LYS A 81 7.16 1.85 1.65
CA LYS A 81 8.29 1.14 1.07
C LYS A 81 7.88 0.53 -0.26
N ILE A 82 8.80 0.43 -1.19
CA ILE A 82 8.57 -0.17 -2.50
C ILE A 82 9.34 -1.49 -2.60
N THR A 83 8.67 -2.51 -3.14
CA THR A 83 9.26 -3.83 -3.38
C THR A 83 8.94 -4.32 -4.79
N PRO A 84 9.72 -5.28 -5.32
CA PRO A 84 9.27 -6.04 -6.49
C PRO A 84 7.97 -6.78 -6.17
N ALA A 85 7.18 -7.06 -7.20
CA ALA A 85 5.88 -7.70 -7.03
C ALA A 85 5.92 -9.24 -7.23
N TYR A 86 7.04 -9.78 -7.68
CA TYR A 86 7.26 -11.21 -7.92
C TYR A 86 6.17 -11.82 -8.81
N ASN A 87 5.32 -12.73 -8.31
CA ASN A 87 4.33 -13.41 -9.13
C ASN A 87 3.07 -12.60 -9.44
N LEU A 88 2.94 -11.40 -8.89
CA LEU A 88 1.85 -10.51 -9.25
C LEU A 88 2.03 -9.93 -10.66
N PRO A 89 0.95 -9.60 -11.38
CA PRO A 89 1.05 -9.03 -12.72
C PRO A 89 1.54 -7.58 -12.76
N CYS A 90 1.53 -6.85 -11.64
CA CYS A 90 2.12 -5.52 -11.53
C CYS A 90 3.65 -5.61 -11.36
N ARG A 91 4.33 -4.49 -11.52
CA ARG A 91 5.80 -4.44 -11.42
C ARG A 91 6.27 -4.26 -9.98
N TYR A 92 5.58 -3.43 -9.21
CA TYR A 92 5.95 -3.07 -7.85
C TYR A 92 4.76 -3.16 -6.90
N VAL A 93 5.08 -3.34 -5.61
CA VAL A 93 4.13 -3.16 -4.51
C VAL A 93 4.62 -2.02 -3.64
N LEU A 94 3.75 -1.07 -3.37
CA LEU A 94 3.99 0.03 -2.43
C LEU A 94 3.30 -0.33 -1.11
N HIS A 95 4.09 -0.58 -0.08
CA HIS A 95 3.59 -0.98 1.24
C HIS A 95 3.51 0.23 2.14
N THR A 96 2.36 0.50 2.72
CA THR A 96 2.18 1.61 3.65
C THR A 96 1.33 1.17 4.84
N VAL A 97 1.62 1.73 6.01
CA VAL A 97 0.94 1.40 7.26
C VAL A 97 -0.02 2.53 7.61
N GLY A 98 -1.32 2.24 7.51
CA GLY A 98 -2.37 3.19 7.85
C GLY A 98 -2.54 3.36 9.36
N PRO A 99 -3.24 4.42 9.78
CA PRO A 99 -3.53 4.64 11.19
C PRO A 99 -4.50 3.58 11.73
N ILE A 100 -4.31 3.21 13.00
CA ILE A 100 -5.25 2.37 13.72
C ILE A 100 -6.23 3.28 14.46
N VAL A 101 -7.51 3.14 14.15
CA VAL A 101 -8.58 3.95 14.78
C VAL A 101 -9.32 3.07 15.79
N GLY A 102 -9.15 3.37 17.07
CA GLY A 102 -9.75 2.62 18.17
C GLY A 102 -11.12 3.16 18.61
N GLY A 103 -12.02 3.39 17.67
CA GLY A 103 -13.40 3.84 17.96
C GLY A 103 -13.63 5.34 17.88
N HIS A 104 -12.58 6.16 17.83
CA HIS A 104 -12.71 7.62 17.68
C HIS A 104 -11.72 8.16 16.65
N LEU A 105 -12.25 8.71 15.57
CA LEU A 105 -11.44 9.31 14.52
C LEU A 105 -10.92 10.69 14.95
N THR A 106 -9.61 10.90 14.83
CA THR A 106 -8.96 12.16 15.18
C THR A 106 -8.35 12.82 13.93
N GLU A 107 -8.01 14.10 14.06
CA GLU A 107 -7.26 14.82 13.01
C GLU A 107 -5.91 14.17 12.70
N THR A 108 -5.23 13.63 13.71
CA THR A 108 -3.98 12.89 13.54
C THR A 108 -4.17 11.68 12.64
N HIS A 109 -5.24 10.92 12.82
CA HIS A 109 -5.56 9.78 11.94
C HIS A 109 -5.75 10.21 10.49
N CYS A 110 -6.48 11.29 10.26
CA CYS A 110 -6.70 11.84 8.92
C CYS A 110 -5.38 12.27 8.26
N ARG A 111 -4.52 12.92 9.02
CA ARG A 111 -3.20 13.36 8.57
C ARG A 111 -2.30 12.17 8.22
N GLN A 112 -2.29 11.15 9.07
CA GLN A 112 -1.52 9.93 8.83
C GLN A 112 -1.99 9.20 7.58
N LEU A 113 -3.29 9.14 7.32
CA LEU A 113 -3.82 8.54 6.10
C LEU A 113 -3.37 9.35 4.87
N ALA A 114 -3.44 10.68 4.92
CA ALA A 114 -2.94 11.53 3.86
C ALA A 114 -1.44 11.32 3.62
N ASP A 115 -0.66 11.13 4.66
CA ASP A 115 0.77 10.84 4.57
C ASP A 115 1.04 9.50 3.88
N CYS A 116 0.21 8.48 4.10
CA CYS A 116 0.30 7.21 3.36
C CYS A 116 0.21 7.45 1.84
N TYR A 117 -0.77 8.24 1.40
CA TYR A 117 -0.92 8.57 -0.02
C TYR A 117 0.29 9.35 -0.55
N ARG A 118 0.76 10.36 0.17
CA ARG A 118 1.92 11.16 -0.23
C ARG A 118 3.18 10.33 -0.33
N SER A 119 3.44 9.48 0.66
CA SER A 119 4.61 8.61 0.68
C SER A 119 4.61 7.62 -0.48
N CYS A 120 3.46 6.99 -0.76
CA CYS A 120 3.31 6.07 -1.90
C CYS A 120 3.52 6.79 -3.24
N LEU A 121 2.91 7.94 -3.44
CA LEU A 121 3.05 8.71 -4.68
C LEU A 121 4.47 9.21 -4.89
N SER A 122 5.16 9.62 -3.83
CA SER A 122 6.57 10.03 -3.91
C SER A 122 7.47 8.88 -4.36
N LEU A 123 7.31 7.70 -3.78
CA LEU A 123 8.06 6.50 -4.19
C LEU A 123 7.73 6.07 -5.62
N ALA A 124 6.48 6.16 -6.02
CA ALA A 124 6.06 5.85 -7.38
C ALA A 124 6.72 6.80 -8.39
N ALA A 125 6.83 8.08 -8.07
CA ALA A 125 7.45 9.08 -8.93
C ALA A 125 8.97 8.88 -9.06
N GLU A 126 9.63 8.34 -8.03
CA GLU A 126 11.08 8.06 -8.03
C GLU A 126 11.45 6.79 -8.82
N ASN A 127 10.50 5.96 -9.09
CA ASN A 127 10.69 4.67 -9.75
C ASN A 127 9.77 4.54 -10.96
#